data_d22880ea942bf5fc5b6e620484c375ce
#
_entry.id   d22880ea942bf5fc5b6e620484c375ce
#
_cell.length_a   1.000
_cell.length_b   1.000
_cell.length_c   1.000
_cell.angle_alpha   90.00
_cell.angle_beta   90.00
_cell.angle_gamma   90.00
#
_symmetry.space_group_name_H-M   'P 1'
#
loop_
_entity.id
_entity.type
_entity.pdbx_description
1 polymer ?
#
loop_
_entity_poly.entity_id
_entity_poly.type
_entity_poly.pdbx_seq_one_letter_code
_entity_poly.pdbx_strand_id
1 'polypeptide(L)'
;MDKVWENTMAVDMRMNVLIVDDYKTMLRIVKNLLNQIGFTNVDEAEDGSAALTKVRSKEYGLIISDWNMQPMTGLQLLQEVRADAKLKHVPFIMVTAESKTENVIAAKQAGVNNYIVKPFNAATLKGKIATVLGDF
;
A
#
# COMPACT_ATOMS: atom_id res chain seq x y z
N MET A 1 -7.10 -31.64 4.12
CA MET A 1 -7.57 -30.97 5.28
C MET A 1 -6.68 -29.82 5.70
N ASP A 2 -5.48 -30.12 5.99
CA ASP A 2 -4.52 -29.10 6.36
C ASP A 2 -4.26 -28.10 5.28
N LYS A 3 -4.49 -28.46 4.01
CA LYS A 3 -4.29 -27.57 2.87
C LYS A 3 -5.24 -26.37 2.88
N VAL A 4 -6.45 -26.56 3.34
CA VAL A 4 -7.40 -25.45 3.45
C VAL A 4 -6.89 -24.46 4.49
N TRP A 5 -6.40 -24.97 5.60
CA TRP A 5 -5.83 -24.16 6.65
C TRP A 5 -4.58 -23.43 6.18
N GLU A 6 -3.70 -24.12 5.47
CA GLU A 6 -2.48 -23.52 4.93
C GLU A 6 -2.80 -22.41 3.92
N ASN A 7 -3.80 -22.62 3.05
CA ASN A 7 -4.17 -21.63 2.05
C ASN A 7 -4.72 -20.35 2.69
N THR A 8 -5.43 -20.46 3.81
CA THR A 8 -5.94 -19.27 4.50
C THR A 8 -4.83 -18.48 5.20
N MET A 9 -3.69 -19.11 5.45
CA MET A 9 -2.54 -18.46 6.08
C MET A 9 -1.57 -17.88 5.08
N ALA A 10 -1.64 -18.29 3.81
CA ALA A 10 -0.71 -17.86 2.79
C ALA A 10 -1.16 -16.52 2.17
N VAL A 11 -0.18 -15.67 1.85
CA VAL A 11 -0.43 -14.44 1.11
C VAL A 11 -0.76 -14.81 -0.33
N ASP A 12 -1.86 -14.29 -0.84
CA ASP A 12 -2.26 -14.51 -2.23
C ASP A 12 -1.52 -13.51 -3.12
N MET A 13 -0.51 -14.01 -3.83
CA MET A 13 0.31 -13.19 -4.71
C MET A 13 -0.44 -12.69 -5.95
N ARG A 14 -1.66 -13.19 -6.17
CA ARG A 14 -2.51 -12.73 -7.27
C ARG A 14 -3.41 -11.59 -6.86
N MET A 15 -3.39 -11.19 -5.58
CA MET A 15 -4.19 -10.06 -5.13
C MET A 15 -3.86 -8.80 -5.93
N ASN A 16 -4.81 -7.91 -6.06
CA ASN A 16 -4.59 -6.61 -6.67
C ASN A 16 -3.89 -5.70 -5.68
N VAL A 17 -2.82 -5.05 -6.13
CA VAL A 17 -2.08 -4.06 -5.35
C VAL A 17 -2.21 -2.72 -6.07
N LEU A 18 -2.57 -1.68 -5.34
CA LEU A 18 -2.62 -0.33 -5.88
C LEU A 18 -1.44 0.47 -5.36
N ILE A 19 -0.66 1.04 -6.27
CA ILE A 19 0.42 1.95 -5.91
C ILE A 19 0.04 3.37 -6.34
N VAL A 20 0.31 4.33 -5.47
CA VAL A 20 -0.10 5.72 -5.66
C VAL A 20 1.09 6.64 -5.46
N ASP A 21 1.43 7.41 -6.49
CA ASP A 21 2.52 8.38 -6.45
C ASP A 21 2.33 9.33 -7.62
N ASP A 22 2.58 10.63 -7.42
CA ASP A 22 2.49 11.61 -8.49
C ASP A 22 3.75 11.66 -9.36
N TYR A 23 4.76 10.86 -9.04
CA TYR A 23 5.99 10.75 -9.79
C TYR A 23 6.04 9.42 -10.53
N LYS A 24 5.89 9.48 -11.85
CA LYS A 24 5.78 8.26 -12.70
C LYS A 24 6.98 7.33 -12.61
N THR A 25 8.18 7.90 -12.46
CA THR A 25 9.39 7.09 -12.31
C THR A 25 9.31 6.25 -11.05
N MET A 26 8.79 6.81 -9.97
CA MET A 26 8.63 6.07 -8.72
C MET A 26 7.60 4.95 -8.84
N LEU A 27 6.50 5.21 -9.54
CA LEU A 27 5.50 4.16 -9.83
C LEU A 27 6.15 2.98 -10.54
N ARG A 28 6.99 3.26 -11.54
CA ARG A 28 7.69 2.21 -12.29
C ARG A 28 8.64 1.41 -11.37
N ILE A 29 9.38 2.12 -10.53
CA ILE A 29 10.32 1.49 -9.61
C ILE A 29 9.58 0.57 -8.64
N VAL A 30 8.53 1.06 -8.01
CA VAL A 30 7.77 0.27 -7.03
C VAL A 30 7.10 -0.92 -7.69
N LYS A 31 6.53 -0.73 -8.89
CA LYS A 31 5.93 -1.83 -9.63
C LYS A 31 6.95 -2.93 -9.94
N ASN A 32 8.14 -2.55 -10.38
CA ASN A 32 9.20 -3.50 -10.67
C ASN A 32 9.63 -4.26 -9.40
N LEU A 33 9.74 -3.57 -8.27
CA LEU A 33 10.07 -4.22 -7.00
C LEU A 33 8.98 -5.21 -6.59
N LEU A 34 7.71 -4.83 -6.72
CA LEU A 34 6.59 -5.73 -6.42
C LEU A 34 6.58 -6.95 -7.32
N ASN A 35 6.88 -6.78 -8.61
CA ASN A 35 6.98 -7.89 -9.53
C ASN A 35 8.12 -8.85 -9.14
N GLN A 36 9.26 -8.32 -8.71
CA GLN A 36 10.36 -9.14 -8.21
C GLN A 36 9.98 -9.94 -6.97
N ILE A 37 9.15 -9.36 -6.11
CA ILE A 37 8.66 -10.02 -4.89
C ILE A 37 7.67 -11.12 -5.24
N GLY A 38 6.92 -10.96 -6.32
CA GLY A 38 5.96 -11.97 -6.78
C GLY A 38 4.56 -11.44 -7.05
N PHE A 39 4.28 -10.17 -6.77
CA PHE A 39 2.98 -9.56 -7.07
C PHE A 39 2.94 -9.16 -8.54
N THR A 40 1.96 -9.67 -9.28
CA THR A 40 1.85 -9.42 -10.71
C THR A 40 0.66 -8.53 -11.08
N ASN A 41 -0.31 -8.39 -10.19
CA ASN A 41 -1.51 -7.58 -10.44
C ASN A 41 -1.38 -6.22 -9.75
N VAL A 42 -0.53 -5.37 -10.32
CA VAL A 42 -0.22 -4.06 -9.76
C VAL A 42 -0.83 -2.98 -10.63
N ASP A 43 -1.74 -2.20 -10.05
CA ASP A 43 -2.33 -1.03 -10.69
C ASP A 43 -1.68 0.24 -10.15
N GLU A 44 -1.76 1.32 -10.92
CA GLU A 44 -1.14 2.60 -10.59
C GLU A 44 -2.17 3.70 -10.55
N ALA A 45 -1.97 4.67 -9.66
CA ALA A 45 -2.73 5.91 -9.65
C ALA A 45 -1.76 7.06 -9.41
N GLU A 46 -1.98 8.20 -10.08
CA GLU A 46 -1.06 9.33 -10.01
C GLU A 46 -1.45 10.37 -8.97
N ASP A 47 -2.61 10.20 -8.35
CA ASP A 47 -3.05 11.10 -7.26
C ASP A 47 -4.10 10.39 -6.39
N GLY A 48 -4.44 11.03 -5.28
CA GLY A 48 -5.38 10.46 -4.32
C GLY A 48 -6.79 10.31 -4.87
N SER A 49 -7.23 11.24 -5.70
CA SER A 49 -8.57 11.18 -6.30
C SER A 49 -8.70 9.98 -7.25
N ALA A 50 -7.70 9.80 -8.12
CA ALA A 50 -7.66 8.64 -9.02
C ALA A 50 -7.59 7.34 -8.21
N ALA A 51 -6.82 7.32 -7.13
CA ALA A 51 -6.72 6.16 -6.25
C ALA A 51 -8.09 5.81 -5.64
N LEU A 52 -8.81 6.80 -5.11
CA LEU A 52 -10.14 6.57 -4.53
C LEU A 52 -11.11 5.99 -5.56
N THR A 53 -11.08 6.52 -6.78
CA THR A 53 -11.93 5.99 -7.85
C THR A 53 -11.64 4.51 -8.08
N LYS A 54 -10.37 4.14 -8.11
CA LYS A 54 -9.97 2.74 -8.32
C LYS A 54 -10.38 1.83 -7.17
N VAL A 55 -10.13 2.23 -5.93
CA VAL A 55 -10.45 1.37 -4.78
C VAL A 55 -11.95 1.21 -4.57
N ARG A 56 -12.76 2.14 -5.07
CA ARG A 56 -14.21 2.05 -5.00
C ARG A 56 -14.80 1.19 -6.11
N SER A 57 -14.04 0.94 -7.18
CA SER A 57 -14.53 0.17 -8.34
C SER A 57 -13.94 -1.22 -8.45
N LYS A 58 -12.92 -1.55 -7.67
CA LYS A 58 -12.19 -2.82 -7.76
C LYS A 58 -11.65 -3.17 -6.38
N GLU A 59 -11.60 -4.45 -6.05
CA GLU A 59 -11.05 -4.90 -4.78
C GLU A 59 -9.53 -4.93 -4.83
N TYR A 60 -8.91 -4.36 -3.81
CA TYR A 60 -7.46 -4.38 -3.62
C TYR A 60 -7.12 -5.01 -2.28
N GLY A 61 -6.06 -5.82 -2.28
CA GLY A 61 -5.55 -6.43 -1.07
C GLY A 61 -4.50 -5.60 -0.36
N LEU A 62 -4.01 -4.54 -1.01
CA LEU A 62 -2.96 -3.68 -0.46
C LEU A 62 -2.93 -2.37 -1.23
N ILE A 63 -2.76 -1.27 -0.49
CA ILE A 63 -2.50 0.06 -1.06
C ILE A 63 -1.13 0.50 -0.56
N ILE A 64 -0.28 0.95 -1.49
CA ILE A 64 1.02 1.55 -1.16
C ILE A 64 1.00 2.95 -1.74
N SER A 65 1.03 3.97 -0.88
CA SER A 65 0.87 5.36 -1.31
C SER A 65 1.99 6.24 -0.81
N ASP A 66 2.50 7.10 -1.69
CA ASP A 66 3.37 8.19 -1.29
C ASP A 66 2.63 9.16 -0.38
N TRP A 67 3.35 9.81 0.52
CA TRP A 67 2.79 10.83 1.40
C TRP A 67 2.62 12.15 0.68
N ASN A 68 3.67 12.59 -0.02
CA ASN A 68 3.72 13.92 -0.65
C ASN A 68 3.12 13.90 -2.04
N MET A 69 1.82 14.14 -2.10
CA MET A 69 1.07 14.24 -3.35
C MET A 69 0.12 15.43 -3.30
N GLN A 70 -0.31 15.88 -4.46
CA GLN A 70 -1.28 16.96 -4.60
C GLN A 70 -2.30 16.59 -5.67
N PRO A 71 -3.54 17.06 -5.55
CA PRO A 71 -4.08 17.92 -4.48
C PRO A 71 -4.37 17.19 -3.18
N MET A 72 -4.42 15.86 -3.18
CA MET A 72 -4.71 15.05 -2.01
C MET A 72 -3.42 14.35 -1.55
N THR A 73 -3.02 14.56 -0.28
CA THR A 73 -1.85 13.89 0.29
C THR A 73 -2.15 12.42 0.56
N GLY A 74 -1.08 11.62 0.77
CA GLY A 74 -1.25 10.23 1.16
C GLY A 74 -2.00 10.08 2.47
N LEU A 75 -1.80 11.00 3.41
CA LEU A 75 -2.54 10.99 4.67
C LEU A 75 -4.04 11.22 4.44
N GLN A 76 -4.38 12.18 3.60
CA GLN A 76 -5.79 12.42 3.26
C GLN A 76 -6.42 11.23 2.56
N LEU A 77 -5.68 10.58 1.66
CA LEU A 77 -6.14 9.37 1.00
C LEU A 77 -6.42 8.27 2.03
N LEU A 78 -5.50 8.07 2.97
CA LEU A 78 -5.66 7.08 4.04
C LEU A 78 -6.92 7.39 4.87
N GLN A 79 -7.12 8.65 5.23
CA GLN A 79 -8.29 9.06 6.00
C GLN A 79 -9.60 8.77 5.25
N GLU A 80 -9.62 9.01 3.93
CA GLU A 80 -10.78 8.71 3.10
C GLU A 80 -11.05 7.21 3.02
N VAL A 81 -10.00 6.41 2.88
CA VAL A 81 -10.13 4.95 2.84
C VAL A 81 -10.67 4.42 4.17
N ARG A 82 -10.17 4.92 5.29
CA ARG A 82 -10.61 4.47 6.62
C ARG A 82 -12.02 4.94 6.96
N ALA A 83 -12.46 6.05 6.39
CA ALA A 83 -13.82 6.57 6.60
C ALA A 83 -14.87 5.82 5.76
N ASP A 84 -14.47 5.09 4.73
CA ASP A 84 -15.39 4.36 3.87
C ASP A 84 -15.63 2.97 4.46
N ALA A 85 -16.88 2.66 4.77
CA ALA A 85 -17.25 1.40 5.41
C ALA A 85 -16.83 0.16 4.63
N LYS A 86 -16.75 0.27 3.31
CA LYS A 86 -16.34 -0.85 2.44
C LYS A 86 -14.82 -0.98 2.31
N LEU A 87 -14.07 0.09 2.60
CA LEU A 87 -12.63 0.17 2.36
C LEU A 87 -11.81 0.21 3.63
N LYS A 88 -12.43 0.45 4.78
CA LYS A 88 -11.73 0.72 6.04
C LYS A 88 -10.80 -0.39 6.50
N HIS A 89 -10.93 -1.58 5.96
CA HIS A 89 -10.10 -2.73 6.32
C HIS A 89 -8.94 -2.99 5.35
N VAL A 90 -8.87 -2.26 4.25
CA VAL A 90 -7.82 -2.48 3.24
C VAL A 90 -6.45 -2.13 3.82
N PRO A 91 -5.49 -3.06 3.77
CA PRO A 91 -4.14 -2.77 4.25
C PRO A 91 -3.52 -1.59 3.50
N PHE A 92 -2.85 -0.70 4.23
CA PHE A 92 -2.29 0.53 3.69
C PHE A 92 -0.88 0.73 4.20
N ILE A 93 0.07 0.88 3.29
CA ILE A 93 1.46 1.21 3.60
C ILE A 93 1.76 2.60 3.06
N MET A 94 2.30 3.45 3.92
CA MET A 94 2.68 4.81 3.53
C MET A 94 4.16 4.84 3.15
N VAL A 95 4.46 5.50 2.03
CA VAL A 95 5.84 5.72 1.58
C VAL A 95 6.19 7.18 1.80
N THR A 96 7.32 7.43 2.45
CA THR A 96 7.73 8.80 2.78
C THR A 96 9.23 8.98 2.57
N ALA A 97 9.63 10.22 2.25
CA ALA A 97 11.05 10.57 2.13
C ALA A 97 11.69 10.79 3.50
N GLU A 98 10.88 10.98 4.53
CA GLU A 98 11.35 11.29 5.88
C GLU A 98 10.55 10.52 6.92
N SER A 99 11.22 10.20 8.04
CA SER A 99 10.57 9.51 9.15
C SER A 99 10.38 10.45 10.33
N LYS A 100 9.78 11.62 10.10
CA LYS A 100 9.50 12.57 11.19
C LYS A 100 8.51 11.95 12.16
N THR A 101 8.79 12.09 13.44
CA THR A 101 7.97 11.49 14.50
C THR A 101 6.51 11.93 14.41
N GLU A 102 6.26 13.21 14.19
CA GLU A 102 4.89 13.73 14.09
C GLU A 102 4.14 13.14 12.90
N ASN A 103 4.81 12.89 11.78
CA ASN A 103 4.19 12.26 10.60
C ASN A 103 3.87 10.80 10.87
N VAL A 104 4.77 10.09 11.53
CA VAL A 104 4.54 8.69 11.90
C VAL A 104 3.34 8.57 12.84
N ILE A 105 3.25 9.47 13.84
CA ILE A 105 2.12 9.49 14.78
C ILE A 105 0.82 9.77 14.03
N ALA A 106 0.81 10.78 13.15
CA ALA A 106 -0.38 11.13 12.37
C ALA A 106 -0.86 9.95 11.52
N ALA A 107 0.07 9.24 10.87
CA ALA A 107 -0.26 8.07 10.06
C ALA A 107 -0.85 6.95 10.91
N LYS A 108 -0.27 6.70 12.07
CA LYS A 108 -0.78 5.67 13.00
C LYS A 108 -2.18 6.02 13.48
N GLN A 109 -2.42 7.27 13.84
CA GLN A 109 -3.74 7.73 14.28
C GLN A 109 -4.77 7.60 13.17
N ALA A 110 -4.36 7.78 11.92
CA ALA A 110 -5.24 7.62 10.77
C ALA A 110 -5.45 6.16 10.37
N GLY A 111 -4.73 5.21 10.96
CA GLY A 111 -4.94 3.79 10.73
C GLY A 111 -4.04 3.17 9.67
N VAL A 112 -2.81 3.70 9.49
CA VAL A 112 -1.83 3.07 8.61
C VAL A 112 -1.37 1.73 9.19
N ASN A 113 -1.14 0.74 8.33
CA ASN A 113 -0.66 -0.56 8.78
C ASN A 113 0.86 -0.60 8.93
N ASN A 114 1.57 0.13 8.06
CA ASN A 114 3.01 0.27 8.16
C ASN A 114 3.46 1.45 7.30
N TYR A 115 4.72 1.83 7.43
CA TYR A 115 5.31 2.86 6.59
C TYR A 115 6.71 2.44 6.17
N ILE A 116 7.20 3.02 5.07
CA ILE A 116 8.52 2.72 4.54
C ILE A 116 9.17 4.04 4.09
N VAL A 117 10.47 4.19 4.38
CA VAL A 117 11.22 5.41 4.07
C VAL A 117 12.01 5.21 2.78
N LYS A 118 11.92 6.18 1.87
CA LYS A 118 12.70 6.19 0.63
C LYS A 118 14.16 6.54 0.91
N PRO A 119 15.11 6.00 0.15
CA PRO A 119 14.95 4.92 -0.83
C PRO A 119 14.91 3.55 -0.16
N PHE A 120 14.32 2.57 -0.85
CA PHE A 120 14.23 1.21 -0.33
C PHE A 120 14.44 0.21 -1.47
N ASN A 121 14.76 -1.03 -1.09
CA ASN A 121 14.95 -2.12 -2.06
C ASN A 121 13.84 -3.17 -1.91
N ALA A 122 13.91 -4.22 -2.74
CA ALA A 122 12.89 -5.27 -2.73
C ALA A 122 12.84 -6.00 -1.39
N ALA A 123 13.98 -6.24 -0.75
CA ALA A 123 14.01 -6.93 0.55
C ALA A 123 13.32 -6.11 1.64
N THR A 124 13.57 -4.81 1.69
CA THR A 124 12.92 -3.92 2.65
C THR A 124 11.42 -3.84 2.40
N LEU A 125 11.01 -3.70 1.14
CA LEU A 125 9.60 -3.64 0.77
C LEU A 125 8.90 -4.95 1.13
N LYS A 126 9.50 -6.09 0.82
CA LYS A 126 8.95 -7.40 1.18
C LYS A 126 8.76 -7.53 2.69
N GLY A 127 9.77 -7.11 3.46
CA GLY A 127 9.68 -7.16 4.92
C GLY A 127 8.54 -6.32 5.47
N LYS A 128 8.33 -5.12 4.94
CA LYS A 128 7.22 -4.26 5.36
C LYS A 128 5.87 -4.86 4.98
N ILE A 129 5.76 -5.44 3.80
CA ILE A 129 4.53 -6.12 3.37
C ILE A 129 4.26 -7.32 4.27
N ALA A 130 5.29 -8.10 4.61
CA ALA A 130 5.13 -9.27 5.48
C ALA A 130 4.60 -8.90 6.86
N THR A 131 4.99 -7.75 7.42
CA THR A 131 4.45 -7.32 8.71
C THR A 131 2.96 -6.99 8.65
N VAL A 132 2.43 -6.71 7.47
CA VAL A 132 1.03 -6.32 7.26
C VAL A 132 0.19 -7.52 6.83
N LEU A 133 0.68 -8.31 5.89
CA LEU A 133 -0.07 -9.41 5.27
C LEU A 133 0.28 -10.79 5.81
N GLY A 134 1.40 -10.91 6.50
CA GLY A 134 1.94 -12.20 6.95
C GLY A 134 3.12 -12.61 6.08
N ASP A 135 3.87 -13.57 6.56
CA ASP A 135 5.09 -14.05 5.88
C ASP A 135 4.77 -14.72 4.54
N PHE A 136 5.68 -14.55 3.60
CA PHE A 136 5.54 -15.17 2.29
C PHE A 136 6.90 -15.31 1.59
#